data_d3642ee52560767bba21ece81dd67297
#
_entry.id   d3642ee52560767bba21ece81dd67297
#
_cell.length_a   1.000
_cell.length_b   1.000
_cell.length_c   1.000
_cell.angle_alpha   90.00
_cell.angle_beta   90.00
_cell.angle_gamma   90.00
#
_symmetry.space_group_name_H-M   'P 1'
#
loop_
_entity.id
_entity.type
_entity.pdbx_description
1 polymer ?
#
loop_
_entity_poly.entity_id
_entity_poly.type
_entity_poly.pdbx_seq_one_letter_code
_entity_poly.pdbx_strand_id
1 'polypeptide(L)'
;MIDKQDVVAFFNRCAPSWDENMIRNEEVITKILDNGGVVKDVSVLDVACGTGVLFPDYLMRGVREVTAVDISPEMVRIAASKYPEKPIRVICGDVEDIVFEKPFDVVMVYNAFPHFCDPESLIRALAKATKPGGRLSIAHSMSRKMIDHHHCGQAKPVSNGLMSEQELAELFAPWYQVDVMISDDTMYQVSGIRCSED
;
A
#
# COMPACT_ATOMS: atom_id res chain seq x y z
N MET A 1 14.86 13.58 6.65
CA MET A 1 14.62 12.17 6.24
C MET A 1 13.99 11.50 7.44
N ILE A 2 12.86 10.84 7.29
CA ILE A 2 12.20 10.11 8.39
C ILE A 2 13.01 8.85 8.74
N ASP A 3 12.89 8.40 9.99
CA ASP A 3 13.55 7.20 10.50
C ASP A 3 12.57 6.02 10.59
N LYS A 4 12.96 4.83 10.13
CA LYS A 4 12.11 3.63 10.17
C LYS A 4 11.70 3.25 11.60
N GLN A 5 12.57 3.47 12.61
CA GLN A 5 12.24 3.17 14.00
C GLN A 5 11.18 4.11 14.56
N ASP A 6 11.22 5.38 14.16
CA ASP A 6 10.18 6.36 14.52
C ASP A 6 8.84 6.00 13.89
N VAL A 7 8.83 5.53 12.63
CA VAL A 7 7.63 5.02 11.94
C VAL A 7 7.05 3.84 12.71
N VAL A 8 7.85 2.82 13.04
CA VAL A 8 7.42 1.65 13.82
C VAL A 8 6.84 2.08 15.17
N ALA A 9 7.55 2.95 15.91
CA ALA A 9 7.10 3.42 17.23
C ALA A 9 5.78 4.19 17.15
N PHE A 10 5.61 5.00 16.11
CA PHE A 10 4.37 5.76 15.88
C PHE A 10 3.19 4.81 15.62
N PHE A 11 3.30 3.90 14.65
CA PHE A 11 2.21 3.01 14.29
C PHE A 11 1.91 1.97 15.38
N ASN A 12 2.90 1.51 16.15
CA ASN A 12 2.65 0.68 17.33
C ASN A 12 1.76 1.39 18.36
N ARG A 13 1.96 2.70 18.59
CA ARG A 13 1.10 3.48 19.50
C ARG A 13 -0.31 3.69 18.96
N CYS A 14 -0.45 3.85 17.64
CA CYS A 14 -1.74 4.09 17.01
C CYS A 14 -2.59 2.83 16.85
N ALA A 15 -1.96 1.65 16.74
CA ALA A 15 -2.60 0.39 16.40
C ALA A 15 -3.83 0.04 17.27
N PRO A 16 -3.82 0.19 18.62
CA PRO A 16 -4.96 -0.22 19.46
C PRO A 16 -6.28 0.49 19.14
N SER A 17 -6.22 1.74 18.69
CA SER A 17 -7.40 2.55 18.36
C SER A 17 -7.58 2.80 16.86
N TRP A 18 -6.75 2.14 16.02
CA TRP A 18 -6.71 2.42 14.58
C TRP A 18 -8.06 2.19 13.91
N ASP A 19 -8.67 1.03 14.15
CA ASP A 19 -9.94 0.65 13.54
C ASP A 19 -11.12 1.49 14.05
N GLU A 20 -11.09 1.94 15.30
CA GLU A 20 -12.14 2.77 15.93
C GLU A 20 -12.24 4.16 15.27
N ASN A 21 -11.12 4.68 14.80
CA ASN A 21 -11.03 6.01 14.20
C ASN A 21 -11.00 5.98 12.66
N MET A 22 -11.13 4.79 12.08
CA MET A 22 -11.03 4.61 10.64
C MET A 22 -12.28 5.08 9.92
N ILE A 23 -12.11 6.01 8.99
CA ILE A 23 -13.17 6.42 8.07
C ILE A 23 -12.91 5.72 6.73
N ARG A 24 -13.86 4.88 6.31
CA ARG A 24 -13.82 4.21 5.00
C ARG A 24 -14.75 4.91 4.02
N ASN A 25 -14.27 5.17 2.82
CA ASN A 25 -15.08 5.58 1.68
C ASN A 25 -15.15 4.41 0.70
N GLU A 26 -16.21 3.64 0.76
CA GLU A 26 -16.37 2.39 0.00
C GLU A 26 -16.36 2.62 -1.51
N GLU A 27 -16.91 3.73 -1.99
CA GLU A 27 -16.91 4.08 -3.41
C GLU A 27 -15.49 4.36 -3.91
N VAL A 28 -14.72 5.15 -3.15
CA VAL A 28 -13.33 5.46 -3.48
C VAL A 28 -12.45 4.20 -3.40
N ILE A 29 -12.62 3.37 -2.36
CA ILE A 29 -11.88 2.11 -2.23
C ILE A 29 -12.18 1.19 -3.41
N THR A 30 -13.45 1.07 -3.81
CA THR A 30 -13.84 0.27 -4.98
C THR A 30 -13.13 0.74 -6.24
N LYS A 31 -13.12 2.05 -6.51
CA LYS A 31 -12.43 2.67 -7.65
C LYS A 31 -10.91 2.42 -7.60
N ILE A 32 -10.29 2.57 -6.42
CA ILE A 32 -8.86 2.29 -6.22
C ILE A 32 -8.52 0.84 -6.57
N LEU A 33 -9.31 -0.10 -6.08
CA LEU A 33 -9.08 -1.53 -6.31
C LEU A 33 -9.34 -1.94 -7.76
N ASP A 34 -10.35 -1.35 -8.42
CA ASP A 34 -10.61 -1.56 -9.84
C ASP A 34 -9.43 -1.07 -10.69
N ASN A 35 -8.98 0.16 -10.48
CA ASN A 35 -7.81 0.73 -11.13
C ASN A 35 -6.52 -0.06 -10.80
N GLY A 36 -6.42 -0.61 -9.59
CA GLY A 36 -5.32 -1.44 -9.11
C GLY A 36 -5.33 -2.87 -9.67
N GLY A 37 -6.34 -3.25 -10.47
CA GLY A 37 -6.44 -4.59 -11.06
C GLY A 37 -6.74 -5.69 -10.05
N VAL A 38 -7.35 -5.38 -8.91
CA VAL A 38 -7.74 -6.36 -7.90
C VAL A 38 -9.02 -7.06 -8.36
N VAL A 39 -8.86 -8.19 -9.00
CA VAL A 39 -9.95 -9.01 -9.53
C VAL A 39 -9.89 -10.43 -8.97
N LYS A 40 -10.89 -11.26 -9.34
CA LYS A 40 -10.92 -12.66 -8.95
C LYS A 40 -9.66 -13.41 -9.41
N ASP A 41 -9.21 -14.36 -8.59
CA ASP A 41 -8.10 -15.30 -8.87
C ASP A 41 -6.69 -14.66 -8.98
N VAL A 42 -6.49 -13.36 -8.66
CA VAL A 42 -5.16 -12.74 -8.58
C VAL A 42 -4.49 -13.01 -7.23
N SER A 43 -3.15 -13.03 -7.19
CA SER A 43 -2.36 -12.95 -5.96
C SER A 43 -2.06 -11.48 -5.66
N VAL A 44 -2.24 -11.07 -4.40
CA VAL A 44 -2.05 -9.69 -3.95
C VAL A 44 -0.93 -9.61 -2.92
N LEU A 45 -0.02 -8.65 -3.09
CA LEU A 45 0.87 -8.17 -2.04
C LEU A 45 0.30 -6.84 -1.51
N ASP A 46 -0.15 -6.83 -0.26
CA ASP A 46 -0.65 -5.64 0.44
C ASP A 46 0.45 -5.08 1.33
N VAL A 47 1.01 -3.94 0.92
CA VAL A 47 2.22 -3.33 1.51
C VAL A 47 1.83 -2.23 2.49
N ALA A 48 2.38 -2.28 3.71
CA ALA A 48 1.97 -1.46 4.84
C ALA A 48 0.47 -1.62 5.11
N CYS A 49 0.04 -2.88 5.25
CA CYS A 49 -1.37 -3.26 5.35
C CYS A 49 -2.07 -2.74 6.61
N GLY A 50 -1.32 -2.20 7.58
CA GLY A 50 -1.84 -1.75 8.86
C GLY A 50 -2.57 -2.89 9.58
N THR A 51 -3.77 -2.60 10.06
CA THR A 51 -4.65 -3.59 10.71
C THR A 51 -5.43 -4.46 9.70
N GLY A 52 -5.08 -4.43 8.41
CA GLY A 52 -5.77 -5.20 7.37
C GLY A 52 -7.04 -4.54 6.84
N VAL A 53 -6.97 -3.26 6.58
CA VAL A 53 -8.08 -2.39 6.18
C VAL A 53 -8.76 -2.84 4.88
N LEU A 54 -7.99 -3.37 3.93
CA LEU A 54 -8.50 -3.83 2.63
C LEU A 54 -8.83 -5.34 2.58
N PHE A 55 -8.61 -6.10 3.67
CA PHE A 55 -8.84 -7.55 3.68
C PHE A 55 -10.29 -7.94 3.31
N PRO A 56 -11.34 -7.25 3.83
CA PRO A 56 -12.72 -7.55 3.43
C PRO A 56 -12.94 -7.41 1.93
N ASP A 57 -12.33 -6.38 1.32
CA ASP A 57 -12.48 -6.07 -0.10
C ASP A 57 -11.80 -7.12 -0.97
N TYR A 58 -10.60 -7.56 -0.61
CA TYR A 58 -9.90 -8.64 -1.29
C TYR A 58 -10.70 -9.95 -1.25
N LEU A 59 -11.24 -10.30 -0.07
CA LEU A 59 -12.05 -11.50 0.10
C LEU A 59 -13.36 -11.44 -0.71
N MET A 60 -14.03 -10.29 -0.71
CA MET A 60 -15.26 -10.07 -1.49
C MET A 60 -15.01 -10.16 -3.00
N ARG A 61 -13.84 -9.73 -3.47
CA ARG A 61 -13.44 -9.81 -4.88
C ARG A 61 -12.97 -11.22 -5.30
N GLY A 62 -12.81 -12.14 -4.35
CA GLY A 62 -12.40 -13.52 -4.62
C GLY A 62 -10.97 -13.63 -5.10
N VAL A 63 -10.05 -12.82 -4.58
CA VAL A 63 -8.62 -12.97 -4.86
C VAL A 63 -8.14 -14.36 -4.42
N ARG A 64 -7.14 -14.92 -5.11
CA ARG A 64 -6.62 -16.26 -4.82
C ARG A 64 -5.91 -16.32 -3.48
N GLU A 65 -5.09 -15.33 -3.18
CA GLU A 65 -4.27 -15.23 -1.97
C GLU A 65 -3.84 -13.79 -1.74
N VAL A 66 -3.64 -13.44 -0.46
CA VAL A 66 -3.07 -12.15 -0.04
C VAL A 66 -1.83 -12.43 0.81
N THR A 67 -0.72 -11.81 0.47
CA THR A 67 0.42 -11.65 1.39
C THR A 67 0.41 -10.19 1.82
N ALA A 68 0.20 -9.96 3.12
CA ALA A 68 0.13 -8.63 3.71
C ALA A 68 1.38 -8.39 4.56
N VAL A 69 2.02 -7.25 4.38
CA VAL A 69 3.26 -6.89 5.08
C VAL A 69 3.07 -5.58 5.80
N ASP A 70 3.47 -5.52 7.06
CA ASP A 70 3.58 -4.25 7.80
C ASP A 70 4.83 -4.27 8.69
N ILE A 71 5.46 -3.11 8.84
CA ILE A 71 6.67 -2.95 9.66
C ILE A 71 6.35 -2.87 11.16
N SER A 72 5.11 -2.55 11.54
CA SER A 72 4.64 -2.42 12.92
C SER A 72 4.16 -3.79 13.46
N PRO A 73 4.81 -4.37 14.48
CA PRO A 73 4.36 -5.61 15.12
C PRO A 73 2.94 -5.54 15.67
N GLU A 74 2.51 -4.38 16.19
CA GLU A 74 1.17 -4.22 16.75
C GLU A 74 0.09 -4.18 15.66
N MET A 75 0.37 -3.54 14.51
CA MET A 75 -0.52 -3.57 13.33
C MET A 75 -0.68 -5.01 12.85
N VAL A 76 0.44 -5.72 12.67
CA VAL A 76 0.46 -7.13 12.24
C VAL A 76 -0.31 -8.03 13.20
N ARG A 77 -0.14 -7.86 14.50
CA ARG A 77 -0.87 -8.65 15.51
C ARG A 77 -2.39 -8.50 15.36
N ILE A 78 -2.87 -7.28 15.12
CA ILE A 78 -4.30 -7.01 14.91
C ILE A 78 -4.75 -7.59 13.56
N ALA A 79 -4.02 -7.31 12.48
CA ALA A 79 -4.34 -7.81 11.15
C ALA A 79 -4.44 -9.34 11.11
N ALA A 80 -3.47 -10.05 11.70
CA ALA A 80 -3.44 -11.51 11.72
C ALA A 80 -4.61 -12.15 12.50
N SER A 81 -5.18 -11.44 13.47
CA SER A 81 -6.31 -11.94 14.28
C SER A 81 -7.66 -11.88 13.55
N LYS A 82 -7.79 -11.04 12.50
CA LYS A 82 -9.10 -10.77 11.87
C LYS A 82 -9.62 -11.91 10.99
N TYR A 83 -8.75 -12.58 10.26
CA TYR A 83 -9.14 -13.58 9.25
C TYR A 83 -8.24 -14.82 9.25
N PRO A 84 -8.11 -15.57 10.37
CA PRO A 84 -7.13 -16.65 10.51
C PRO A 84 -7.35 -17.83 9.55
N GLU A 85 -8.61 -18.07 9.12
CA GLU A 85 -8.99 -19.18 8.24
C GLU A 85 -9.08 -18.79 6.76
N LYS A 86 -8.66 -17.57 6.39
CA LYS A 86 -8.75 -17.05 5.02
C LYS A 86 -7.39 -17.13 4.31
N PRO A 87 -7.35 -17.04 2.98
CA PRO A 87 -6.11 -17.07 2.21
C PRO A 87 -5.31 -15.76 2.35
N ILE A 88 -5.10 -15.32 3.59
CA ILE A 88 -4.37 -14.10 3.95
C ILE A 88 -3.21 -14.49 4.86
N ARG A 89 -1.99 -14.25 4.39
CA ARG A 89 -0.76 -14.42 5.18
C ARG A 89 -0.25 -13.04 5.59
N VAL A 90 -0.13 -12.79 6.88
CA VAL A 90 0.41 -11.52 7.41
C VAL A 90 1.85 -11.72 7.87
N ILE A 91 2.74 -10.82 7.49
CA ILE A 91 4.17 -10.84 7.76
C ILE A 91 4.56 -9.53 8.44
N CYS A 92 5.26 -9.62 9.57
CA CYS A 92 5.88 -8.46 10.21
C CYS A 92 7.29 -8.27 9.63
N GLY A 93 7.54 -7.10 9.03
CA GLY A 93 8.86 -6.78 8.49
C GLY A 93 8.85 -5.61 7.52
N ASP A 94 10.04 -5.20 7.14
CA ASP A 94 10.24 -4.21 6.09
C ASP A 94 10.13 -4.89 4.73
N VAL A 95 9.21 -4.43 3.88
CA VAL A 95 8.97 -5.01 2.55
C VAL A 95 10.21 -4.92 1.66
N GLU A 96 11.08 -3.94 1.87
CA GLU A 96 12.32 -3.76 1.11
C GLU A 96 13.35 -4.86 1.40
N ASP A 97 13.27 -5.51 2.58
CA ASP A 97 14.19 -6.57 3.03
C ASP A 97 13.63 -7.98 2.80
N ILE A 98 12.34 -8.10 2.44
CA ILE A 98 11.70 -9.40 2.25
C ILE A 98 11.96 -9.94 0.84
N VAL A 99 12.47 -11.16 0.76
CA VAL A 99 12.56 -11.90 -0.50
C VAL A 99 11.35 -12.83 -0.61
N PHE A 100 10.49 -12.54 -1.59
CA PHE A 100 9.32 -13.37 -1.88
C PHE A 100 9.69 -14.54 -2.79
N GLU A 101 9.17 -15.73 -2.49
CA GLU A 101 9.42 -16.94 -3.32
C GLU A 101 8.84 -16.79 -4.74
N LYS A 102 7.75 -16.05 -4.89
CA LYS A 102 7.07 -15.81 -6.16
C LYS A 102 6.59 -14.35 -6.22
N PRO A 103 6.68 -13.72 -7.39
CA PRO A 103 6.10 -12.39 -7.57
C PRO A 103 4.57 -12.45 -7.63
N PHE A 104 3.92 -11.31 -7.42
CA PHE A 104 2.48 -11.14 -7.31
C PHE A 104 1.86 -10.58 -8.59
N ASP A 105 0.57 -10.89 -8.80
CA ASP A 105 -0.21 -10.31 -9.90
C ASP A 105 -0.50 -8.83 -9.64
N VAL A 106 -0.76 -8.48 -8.36
CA VAL A 106 -1.05 -7.11 -7.91
C VAL A 106 -0.22 -6.79 -6.68
N VAL A 107 0.39 -5.61 -6.66
CA VAL A 107 1.03 -5.01 -5.48
C VAL A 107 0.28 -3.72 -5.15
N MET A 108 -0.21 -3.61 -3.92
CA MET A 108 -0.99 -2.47 -3.43
C MET A 108 -0.27 -1.79 -2.28
N VAL A 109 -0.15 -0.45 -2.35
CA VAL A 109 0.25 0.43 -1.25
C VAL A 109 -0.90 1.40 -1.00
N TYR A 110 -1.64 1.22 0.09
CA TYR A 110 -2.86 1.99 0.36
C TYR A 110 -2.70 2.84 1.61
N ASN A 111 -2.89 4.15 1.48
CA ASN A 111 -2.80 5.14 2.57
C ASN A 111 -1.48 5.13 3.36
N ALA A 112 -0.36 4.72 2.76
CA ALA A 112 0.90 4.50 3.47
C ALA A 112 2.13 5.15 2.84
N PHE A 113 2.10 5.51 1.56
CA PHE A 113 3.28 5.92 0.79
C PHE A 113 4.13 7.03 1.43
N PRO A 114 3.59 8.10 2.05
CA PRO A 114 4.38 9.15 2.69
C PRO A 114 5.26 8.69 3.86
N HIS A 115 5.05 7.48 4.38
CA HIS A 115 5.78 6.92 5.52
C HIS A 115 7.01 6.09 5.12
N PHE A 116 7.25 5.91 3.83
CA PHE A 116 8.45 5.25 3.35
C PHE A 116 9.63 6.23 3.27
N CYS A 117 10.79 5.81 3.80
CA CYS A 117 11.98 6.65 3.93
C CYS A 117 12.59 7.01 2.57
N ASP A 118 12.62 6.03 1.67
CA ASP A 118 13.21 6.13 0.32
C ASP A 118 12.20 5.60 -0.73
N PRO A 119 11.42 6.49 -1.38
CA PRO A 119 10.46 6.12 -2.40
C PRO A 119 11.05 5.36 -3.59
N GLU A 120 12.27 5.72 -4.02
CA GLU A 120 12.92 5.08 -5.16
C GLU A 120 13.33 3.64 -4.83
N SER A 121 13.92 3.43 -3.64
CA SER A 121 14.25 2.09 -3.13
C SER A 121 13.01 1.22 -2.99
N LEU A 122 11.92 1.77 -2.44
CA LEU A 122 10.64 1.08 -2.34
C LEU A 122 10.16 0.60 -3.71
N ILE A 123 10.04 1.51 -4.70
CA ILE A 123 9.52 1.16 -6.03
C ILE A 123 10.38 0.09 -6.70
N ARG A 124 11.70 0.16 -6.56
CA ARG A 124 12.63 -0.86 -7.05
C ARG A 124 12.40 -2.22 -6.37
N ALA A 125 12.16 -2.25 -5.06
CA ALA A 125 11.85 -3.49 -4.34
C ALA A 125 10.51 -4.07 -4.78
N LEU A 126 9.48 -3.21 -4.91
CA LEU A 126 8.15 -3.63 -5.36
C LEU A 126 8.14 -4.10 -6.82
N ALA A 127 9.01 -3.54 -7.67
CA ALA A 127 9.17 -4.02 -9.05
C ALA A 127 9.66 -5.47 -9.11
N LYS A 128 10.54 -5.88 -8.20
CA LYS A 128 11.00 -7.29 -8.08
C LYS A 128 9.88 -8.20 -7.58
N ALA A 129 8.98 -7.67 -6.75
CA ALA A 129 7.84 -8.41 -6.20
C ALA A 129 6.64 -8.48 -7.16
N THR A 130 6.61 -7.69 -8.23
CA THR A 130 5.54 -7.67 -9.23
C THR A 130 5.89 -8.55 -10.42
N LYS A 131 4.98 -9.42 -10.85
CA LYS A 131 5.15 -10.22 -12.09
C LYS A 131 5.29 -9.31 -13.31
N PRO A 132 6.04 -9.71 -14.35
CA PRO A 132 5.91 -9.09 -15.66
C PRO A 132 4.43 -9.11 -16.09
N GLY A 133 3.89 -7.95 -16.53
CA GLY A 133 2.47 -7.79 -16.81
C GLY A 133 1.57 -7.65 -15.57
N GLY A 134 2.09 -7.83 -14.36
CA GLY A 134 1.40 -7.53 -13.11
C GLY A 134 1.33 -6.03 -12.86
N ARG A 135 0.67 -5.62 -11.78
CA ARG A 135 0.36 -4.21 -11.51
C ARG A 135 0.86 -3.76 -10.15
N LEU A 136 1.47 -2.57 -10.09
CA LEU A 136 1.68 -1.80 -8.86
C LEU A 136 0.67 -0.67 -8.80
N SER A 137 0.06 -0.48 -7.63
CA SER A 137 -0.83 0.65 -7.35
C SER A 137 -0.46 1.29 -6.02
N ILE A 138 -0.18 2.59 -6.03
CA ILE A 138 0.00 3.44 -4.86
C ILE A 138 -1.17 4.39 -4.80
N ALA A 139 -1.97 4.31 -3.74
CA ALA A 139 -3.22 5.04 -3.65
C ALA A 139 -3.53 5.56 -2.25
N HIS A 140 -4.30 6.63 -2.19
CA HIS A 140 -4.88 7.20 -0.98
C HIS A 140 -6.36 7.51 -1.20
N SER A 141 -7.20 7.21 -0.20
CA SER A 141 -8.65 7.50 -0.20
C SER A 141 -8.97 8.92 0.27
N MET A 142 -8.04 9.83 0.13
CA MET A 142 -8.17 11.26 0.40
C MET A 142 -7.39 12.05 -0.63
N SER A 143 -7.78 13.31 -0.86
CA SER A 143 -7.00 14.21 -1.71
C SER A 143 -5.60 14.45 -1.15
N ARG A 144 -4.63 14.72 -2.03
CA ARG A 144 -3.27 15.09 -1.62
C ARG A 144 -3.27 16.24 -0.61
N LYS A 145 -4.08 17.26 -0.84
CA LYS A 145 -4.22 18.41 0.07
C LYS A 145 -4.67 18.03 1.48
N MET A 146 -5.60 17.09 1.60
CA MET A 146 -6.04 16.58 2.90
C MET A 146 -4.93 15.77 3.59
N ILE A 147 -4.22 14.93 2.85
CA ILE A 147 -3.10 14.14 3.37
C ILE A 147 -2.01 15.05 3.90
N ASP A 148 -1.59 16.05 3.13
CA ASP A 148 -0.57 17.01 3.56
C ASP A 148 -1.02 17.77 4.82
N HIS A 149 -2.31 18.13 4.92
CA HIS A 149 -2.87 18.78 6.13
C HIS A 149 -2.84 17.84 7.34
N HIS A 150 -3.23 16.58 7.20
CA HIS A 150 -3.16 15.58 8.27
C HIS A 150 -1.73 15.33 8.72
N HIS A 151 -0.77 15.33 7.80
CA HIS A 151 0.65 15.13 8.10
C HIS A 151 1.34 16.36 8.69
N CYS A 152 0.72 17.56 8.69
CA CYS A 152 1.21 18.71 9.44
C CYS A 152 1.08 18.57 10.96
N GLY A 153 0.32 17.57 11.48
CA GLY A 153 0.08 17.31 12.90
C GLY A 153 1.03 16.26 13.49
N GLN A 154 0.45 15.28 14.19
CA GLN A 154 1.19 14.25 14.93
C GLN A 154 2.01 13.31 14.03
N ALA A 155 1.62 13.13 12.78
CA ALA A 155 2.32 12.30 11.82
C ALA A 155 3.50 13.00 11.11
N LYS A 156 3.71 14.30 11.33
CA LYS A 156 4.79 15.07 10.69
C LYS A 156 6.19 14.46 10.86
N PRO A 157 6.58 13.95 12.03
CA PRO A 157 7.90 13.35 12.22
C PRO A 157 8.12 12.06 11.42
N VAL A 158 7.05 11.40 11.00
CA VAL A 158 7.07 10.09 10.32
C VAL A 158 6.53 10.15 8.89
N SER A 159 6.49 11.33 8.27
CA SER A 159 5.98 11.52 6.91
C SER A 159 6.86 12.46 6.10
N ASN A 160 7.16 12.07 4.86
CA ASN A 160 7.84 12.89 3.87
C ASN A 160 6.87 13.80 3.07
N GLY A 161 5.54 13.76 3.37
CA GLY A 161 4.51 14.32 2.52
C GLY A 161 4.21 13.44 1.31
N LEU A 162 3.16 13.78 0.56
CA LEU A 162 2.77 13.03 -0.63
C LEU A 162 3.30 13.72 -1.88
N MET A 163 4.12 13.02 -2.66
CA MET A 163 4.61 13.49 -3.97
C MET A 163 3.45 13.82 -4.90
N SER A 164 3.69 14.67 -5.88
CA SER A 164 2.72 14.81 -6.99
C SER A 164 2.59 13.50 -7.76
N GLU A 165 1.46 13.32 -8.40
CA GLU A 165 1.22 12.14 -9.23
C GLU A 165 2.20 12.05 -10.42
N GLN A 166 2.70 13.18 -10.90
CA GLN A 166 3.73 13.26 -11.94
C GLN A 166 5.09 12.78 -11.42
N GLU A 167 5.54 13.28 -10.27
CA GLU A 167 6.80 12.85 -9.64
C GLU A 167 6.78 11.35 -9.33
N LEU A 168 5.64 10.82 -8.83
CA LEU A 168 5.51 9.40 -8.58
C LEU A 168 5.49 8.57 -9.87
N ALA A 169 4.85 9.07 -10.93
CA ALA A 169 4.85 8.40 -12.23
C ALA A 169 6.25 8.36 -12.86
N GLU A 170 7.08 9.37 -12.64
CA GLU A 170 8.48 9.39 -13.07
C GLU A 170 9.31 8.30 -12.34
N LEU A 171 9.03 8.06 -11.04
CA LEU A 171 9.66 6.96 -10.31
C LEU A 171 9.21 5.58 -10.80
N PHE A 172 7.99 5.45 -11.31
CA PHE A 172 7.46 4.22 -11.91
C PHE A 172 8.10 3.91 -13.26
N ALA A 173 8.40 4.95 -14.06
CA ALA A 173 8.76 4.83 -15.47
C ALA A 173 9.89 3.83 -15.78
N PRO A 174 10.94 3.63 -14.95
CA PRO A 174 11.96 2.62 -15.22
C PRO A 174 11.46 1.18 -15.17
N TRP A 175 10.31 0.93 -14.52
CA TRP A 175 9.83 -0.41 -14.19
C TRP A 175 8.41 -0.70 -14.71
N TYR A 176 7.59 0.34 -14.84
CA TYR A 176 6.15 0.21 -15.12
C TYR A 176 5.72 1.15 -16.23
N GLN A 177 4.80 0.68 -17.06
CA GLN A 177 4.01 1.54 -17.92
C GLN A 177 2.83 2.09 -17.11
N VAL A 178 2.89 3.37 -16.75
CA VAL A 178 1.82 4.06 -16.00
C VAL A 178 0.62 4.26 -16.91
N ASP A 179 -0.56 3.85 -16.44
CA ASP A 179 -1.84 3.98 -17.14
C ASP A 179 -2.95 4.60 -16.28
N VAL A 180 -2.68 4.79 -14.97
CA VAL A 180 -3.58 5.50 -14.05
C VAL A 180 -2.79 6.58 -13.33
N MET A 181 -3.27 7.84 -13.43
CA MET A 181 -2.80 8.99 -12.67
C MET A 181 -4.01 9.79 -12.24
N ILE A 182 -4.33 9.81 -10.96
CA ILE A 182 -5.47 10.51 -10.36
C ILE A 182 -4.98 11.31 -9.16
N SER A 183 -5.29 12.61 -9.13
CA SER A 183 -5.08 13.47 -7.98
C SER A 183 -6.23 14.49 -7.98
N ASP A 184 -7.34 14.12 -7.36
CA ASP A 184 -8.55 14.92 -7.30
C ASP A 184 -8.95 15.26 -5.85
N ASP A 185 -10.10 15.87 -5.64
CA ASP A 185 -10.59 16.26 -4.31
C ASP A 185 -10.97 15.06 -3.42
N THR A 186 -11.04 13.86 -3.97
CA THR A 186 -11.52 12.65 -3.29
C THR A 186 -10.45 11.59 -3.07
N MET A 187 -9.47 11.51 -3.98
CA MET A 187 -8.47 10.45 -3.96
C MET A 187 -7.17 10.84 -4.67
N TYR A 188 -6.14 10.07 -4.37
CA TYR A 188 -4.88 10.08 -5.10
C TYR A 188 -4.53 8.65 -5.52
N GLN A 189 -4.08 8.46 -6.77
CA GLN A 189 -3.63 7.15 -7.24
C GLN A 189 -2.67 7.27 -8.42
N VAL A 190 -1.55 6.52 -8.34
CA VAL A 190 -0.70 6.20 -9.49
C VAL A 190 -0.63 4.69 -9.59
N SER A 191 -0.92 4.15 -10.77
CA SER A 191 -0.85 2.72 -11.04
C SER A 191 -0.22 2.46 -12.40
N GLY A 192 0.45 1.33 -12.54
CA GLY A 192 1.11 0.95 -13.77
C GLY A 192 1.32 -0.56 -13.89
N ILE A 193 1.49 -1.00 -15.14
CA ILE A 193 1.74 -2.40 -15.51
C ILE A 193 3.25 -2.63 -15.57
N ARG A 194 3.76 -3.67 -14.89
CA ARG A 194 5.17 -4.04 -14.88
C ARG A 194 5.62 -4.42 -16.29
N CYS A 195 6.65 -3.72 -16.78
CA CYS A 195 7.27 -4.04 -18.06
C CYS A 195 7.90 -5.43 -18.02
N SER A 196 7.91 -6.13 -19.16
CA SER A 196 8.71 -7.34 -19.33
C SER A 196 10.20 -6.98 -19.25
N GLU A 197 10.99 -7.85 -18.65
CA GLU A 197 12.45 -7.77 -18.82
C GLU A 197 12.77 -8.30 -20.21
N ASP A 198 13.36 -7.46 -21.08
CA ASP A 198 13.87 -7.86 -22.39
C ASP A 198 15.12 -8.74 -22.23
#